data_9bf5acf9f9d7f6d4eaa8bbfa9c321adb
#
_entry.id   9bf5acf9f9d7f6d4eaa8bbfa9c321adb
#
_cell.length_a   1.000
_cell.length_b   1.000
_cell.length_c   1.000
_cell.angle_alpha   90.00
_cell.angle_beta   90.00
_cell.angle_gamma   90.00
#
_symmetry.space_group_name_H-M   'P 1'
#
loop_
_entity.id
_entity.type
_entity.pdbx_description
1 polymer ?
#
loop_
_entity_poly.entity_id
_entity_poly.type
_entity_poly.pdbx_seq_one_letter_code
_entity_poly.pdbx_strand_id
1 'polypeptide(L)'
;MAERGRPKAELVLTDDERDTLERWARRPKSAQALALRCRIVLECASGHTNREVSRRLGVSEATVSKWRRRFITHRLEGLHDEPRPGVPRSITDDHVEALIVATLEQTPTDATHWSTRSMAKATGMSQSAVSRIWRAFGLKPHLVDSFKLSPDPQFVEKVRDVVGLYLNPPEGALVLCVDEKTQIQALDRTSPVLPLRPGLPERRTHDYVRGGTTNLYAALDIASGQVIADMTERHRALEFRKFLNLINRSVPDDLDVHVVVDNSSTHKTPEIHRWLLRHPRFTLHFTPTYSSWMNLVERWFAELTNKWLRRGTHRSTKELEASITHWIETWNDEPKPFVWHKSADEILDTLATYCARISDSRH
;
A
#
# COMPACT_ATOMS: atom_id res chain seq x y z
N MET A 1 13.92 23.69 -73.15
CA MET A 1 14.08 24.78 -72.14
C MET A 1 14.38 24.17 -70.77
N ALA A 2 15.60 24.37 -70.25
CA ALA A 2 15.99 23.85 -68.94
C ALA A 2 15.36 24.74 -67.86
N GLU A 3 14.52 24.17 -66.96
CA GLU A 3 14.00 24.84 -65.77
C GLU A 3 15.19 25.22 -64.90
N ARG A 4 15.53 26.51 -64.85
CA ARG A 4 16.50 27.08 -63.89
C ARG A 4 15.90 27.11 -62.48
N GLY A 5 15.95 25.95 -61.79
CA GLY A 5 15.73 25.88 -60.35
C GLY A 5 16.95 26.41 -59.58
N ARG A 6 16.72 27.00 -58.38
CA ARG A 6 17.80 27.45 -57.47
C ARG A 6 18.82 26.33 -57.26
N PRO A 7 20.15 26.58 -57.41
CA PRO A 7 21.17 25.55 -57.25
C PRO A 7 21.02 24.92 -55.85
N LYS A 8 20.98 23.58 -55.77
CA LYS A 8 20.86 22.83 -54.55
C LYS A 8 22.25 22.76 -53.89
N ALA A 9 22.30 22.98 -52.57
CA ALA A 9 23.53 22.74 -51.84
C ALA A 9 23.97 21.26 -52.03
N GLU A 10 25.23 21.07 -52.30
CA GLU A 10 25.81 19.73 -52.46
C GLU A 10 25.76 18.97 -51.13
N LEU A 11 25.40 17.70 -51.15
CA LEU A 11 25.38 16.85 -49.96
C LEU A 11 26.53 15.83 -50.12
N VAL A 12 27.62 16.11 -49.39
CA VAL A 12 28.80 15.25 -49.34
C VAL A 12 28.79 14.54 -47.99
N LEU A 13 29.04 13.22 -47.98
CA LEU A 13 29.21 12.40 -46.78
C LEU A 13 30.67 12.10 -46.56
N THR A 14 31.09 12.06 -45.28
CA THR A 14 32.36 11.41 -44.89
C THR A 14 32.16 9.88 -44.90
N ASP A 15 33.22 9.09 -44.93
CA ASP A 15 33.16 7.63 -44.91
C ASP A 15 32.47 7.15 -43.60
N ASP A 16 32.81 7.73 -42.48
CA ASP A 16 32.19 7.41 -41.17
C ASP A 16 30.68 7.71 -41.15
N GLU A 17 30.28 8.82 -41.77
CA GLU A 17 28.85 9.17 -41.84
C GLU A 17 28.09 8.20 -42.76
N ARG A 18 28.68 7.81 -43.86
CA ARG A 18 28.12 6.82 -44.79
C ARG A 18 27.92 5.50 -44.07
N ASP A 19 28.93 4.97 -43.41
CA ASP A 19 28.87 3.72 -42.64
C ASP A 19 27.80 3.76 -41.53
N THR A 20 27.73 4.90 -40.84
CA THR A 20 26.73 5.09 -39.77
C THR A 20 25.31 5.14 -40.35
N LEU A 21 25.08 5.87 -41.41
CA LEU A 21 23.77 5.95 -42.07
C LEU A 21 23.34 4.60 -42.66
N GLU A 22 24.24 3.85 -43.28
CA GLU A 22 23.96 2.50 -43.79
C GLU A 22 23.60 1.52 -42.68
N ARG A 23 24.39 1.57 -41.58
CA ARG A 23 24.12 0.77 -40.38
C ARG A 23 22.74 1.09 -39.78
N TRP A 24 22.38 2.37 -39.64
CA TRP A 24 21.08 2.78 -39.10
C TRP A 24 19.92 2.42 -40.08
N ALA A 25 20.14 2.50 -41.36
CA ALA A 25 19.13 2.14 -42.35
C ALA A 25 18.82 0.65 -42.40
N ARG A 26 19.82 -0.22 -42.08
CA ARG A 26 19.71 -1.69 -42.15
C ARG A 26 19.36 -2.36 -40.83
N ARG A 27 19.63 -1.70 -39.69
CA ARG A 27 19.48 -2.29 -38.33
C ARG A 27 18.02 -2.58 -38.00
N PRO A 28 17.62 -3.85 -37.68
CA PRO A 28 16.22 -4.22 -37.43
C PRO A 28 15.56 -3.47 -36.26
N LYS A 29 16.36 -3.00 -35.27
CA LYS A 29 15.90 -2.25 -34.08
C LYS A 29 15.91 -0.74 -34.28
N SER A 30 16.28 -0.21 -35.46
CA SER A 30 16.16 1.23 -35.75
C SER A 30 14.68 1.61 -35.86
N ALA A 31 14.29 2.77 -35.29
CA ALA A 31 12.96 3.31 -35.53
C ALA A 31 12.75 3.51 -37.03
N GLN A 32 11.62 3.07 -37.58
CA GLN A 32 11.32 3.15 -39.03
C GLN A 32 11.52 4.56 -39.58
N ALA A 33 11.15 5.58 -38.80
CA ALA A 33 11.32 6.97 -39.19
C ALA A 33 12.82 7.35 -39.33
N LEU A 34 13.70 6.91 -38.44
CA LEU A 34 15.14 7.16 -38.54
C LEU A 34 15.74 6.42 -39.75
N ALA A 35 15.40 5.16 -39.93
CA ALA A 35 15.86 4.37 -41.05
C ALA A 35 15.46 5.00 -42.43
N LEU A 36 14.24 5.52 -42.51
CA LEU A 36 13.77 6.25 -43.69
C LEU A 36 14.58 7.53 -43.95
N ARG A 37 14.85 8.31 -42.89
CA ARG A 37 15.66 9.54 -42.98
C ARG A 37 17.09 9.24 -43.42
N CYS A 38 17.70 8.17 -42.94
CA CYS A 38 19.01 7.70 -43.37
C CYS A 38 19.00 7.34 -44.88
N ARG A 39 18.00 6.60 -45.34
CA ARG A 39 17.85 6.25 -46.80
C ARG A 39 17.71 7.51 -47.66
N ILE A 40 16.93 8.50 -47.23
CA ILE A 40 16.78 9.78 -47.94
C ILE A 40 18.13 10.46 -48.11
N VAL A 41 18.94 10.53 -47.04
CA VAL A 41 20.26 11.18 -47.07
C VAL A 41 21.23 10.40 -47.96
N LEU A 42 21.28 9.07 -47.88
CA LEU A 42 22.14 8.21 -48.71
C LEU A 42 21.79 8.36 -50.21
N GLU A 43 20.51 8.33 -50.56
CA GLU A 43 20.05 8.53 -51.92
C GLU A 43 20.38 9.94 -52.47
N CYS A 44 20.26 10.97 -51.63
CA CYS A 44 20.65 12.32 -51.96
C CYS A 44 22.16 12.47 -52.17
N ALA A 45 22.98 11.76 -51.38
CA ALA A 45 24.44 11.77 -51.51
C ALA A 45 24.94 11.01 -52.72
N SER A 46 24.12 10.08 -53.24
CA SER A 46 24.41 9.38 -54.52
C SER A 46 24.07 10.21 -55.76
N GLY A 47 23.78 11.50 -55.61
CA GLY A 47 23.55 12.43 -56.73
C GLY A 47 22.11 12.51 -57.21
N HIS A 48 21.17 11.75 -56.65
CA HIS A 48 19.77 11.77 -57.06
C HIS A 48 19.06 13.09 -56.72
N THR A 49 18.18 13.50 -57.61
CA THR A 49 17.32 14.69 -57.36
C THR A 49 16.25 14.39 -56.31
N ASN A 50 15.74 15.43 -55.63
CA ASN A 50 14.67 15.24 -54.62
C ASN A 50 13.45 14.52 -55.20
N ARG A 51 13.14 14.74 -56.49
CA ARG A 51 12.04 14.09 -57.23
C ARG A 51 12.28 12.59 -57.43
N GLU A 52 13.51 12.22 -57.74
CA GLU A 52 13.90 10.80 -57.88
C GLU A 52 13.89 10.07 -56.55
N VAL A 53 14.46 10.69 -55.48
CA VAL A 53 14.44 10.14 -54.13
C VAL A 53 12.99 9.99 -53.61
N SER A 54 12.16 11.00 -53.87
CA SER A 54 10.72 10.98 -53.52
C SER A 54 10.01 9.77 -54.15
N ARG A 55 10.24 9.51 -55.42
CA ARG A 55 9.65 8.37 -56.15
C ARG A 55 10.20 7.02 -55.67
N ARG A 56 11.50 6.91 -55.42
CA ARG A 56 12.15 5.66 -54.95
C ARG A 56 11.71 5.24 -53.57
N LEU A 57 11.54 6.21 -52.67
CA LEU A 57 11.23 5.94 -51.27
C LEU A 57 9.75 6.10 -50.91
N GLY A 58 8.90 6.50 -51.86
CA GLY A 58 7.46 6.69 -51.62
C GLY A 58 7.13 7.83 -50.63
N VAL A 59 7.93 8.90 -50.61
CA VAL A 59 7.75 10.07 -49.73
C VAL A 59 7.57 11.34 -50.54
N SER A 60 7.03 12.40 -49.94
CA SER A 60 6.89 13.70 -50.62
C SER A 60 8.25 14.39 -50.85
N GLU A 61 8.37 15.17 -51.95
CA GLU A 61 9.58 15.96 -52.21
C GLU A 61 9.88 16.96 -51.08
N ALA A 62 8.84 17.46 -50.41
CA ALA A 62 8.98 18.32 -49.22
C ALA A 62 9.67 17.57 -48.08
N THR A 63 9.36 16.29 -47.85
CA THR A 63 10.01 15.44 -46.86
C THR A 63 11.47 15.21 -47.21
N VAL A 64 11.78 14.93 -48.44
CA VAL A 64 13.18 14.79 -48.90
C VAL A 64 13.96 16.10 -48.69
N SER A 65 13.39 17.22 -49.14
CA SER A 65 13.99 18.55 -48.98
C SER A 65 14.24 18.91 -47.52
N LYS A 66 13.30 18.59 -46.61
CA LYS A 66 13.42 18.80 -45.17
C LYS A 66 14.61 18.05 -44.59
N TRP A 67 14.70 16.74 -44.79
CA TRP A 67 15.74 15.90 -44.21
C TRP A 67 17.11 16.12 -44.83
N ARG A 68 17.18 16.40 -46.11
CA ARG A 68 18.41 16.83 -46.79
C ARG A 68 18.95 18.13 -46.15
N ARG A 69 18.12 19.15 -45.99
CA ARG A 69 18.51 20.43 -45.36
C ARG A 69 18.95 20.24 -43.93
N ARG A 70 18.22 19.45 -43.10
CA ARG A 70 18.59 19.18 -41.71
C ARG A 70 19.92 18.45 -41.63
N PHE A 71 20.17 17.49 -42.50
CA PHE A 71 21.46 16.81 -42.52
C PHE A 71 22.60 17.76 -42.92
N ILE A 72 22.44 18.60 -43.93
CA ILE A 72 23.45 19.57 -44.35
C ILE A 72 23.79 20.51 -43.18
N THR A 73 22.79 20.94 -42.40
CA THR A 73 22.98 21.91 -41.27
C THR A 73 23.50 21.26 -40.01
N HIS A 74 23.01 20.07 -39.65
CA HIS A 74 23.24 19.44 -38.34
C HIS A 74 23.84 18.03 -38.46
N ARG A 75 24.24 17.59 -39.63
CA ARG A 75 24.84 16.29 -39.88
C ARG A 75 23.95 15.15 -39.34
N LEU A 76 24.54 14.10 -38.71
CA LEU A 76 23.84 12.95 -38.14
C LEU A 76 22.83 13.34 -37.04
N GLU A 77 23.15 14.34 -36.23
CA GLU A 77 22.24 14.83 -35.17
C GLU A 77 20.94 15.41 -35.73
N GLY A 78 21.00 16.00 -36.95
CA GLY A 78 19.83 16.51 -37.65
C GLY A 78 18.76 15.47 -37.98
N LEU A 79 19.09 14.17 -37.92
CA LEU A 79 18.16 13.07 -38.20
C LEU A 79 17.36 12.60 -36.97
N HIS A 80 17.74 13.02 -35.80
CA HIS A 80 16.98 12.71 -34.59
C HIS A 80 15.72 13.60 -34.45
N ASP A 81 14.73 13.09 -33.71
CA ASP A 81 13.53 13.86 -33.41
C ASP A 81 13.86 14.94 -32.39
N GLU A 82 13.46 16.15 -32.64
CA GLU A 82 13.50 17.21 -31.65
C GLU A 82 12.42 16.97 -30.58
N PRO A 83 12.69 17.31 -29.32
CA PRO A 83 11.68 17.31 -28.28
C PRO A 83 10.48 18.14 -28.74
N ARG A 84 9.29 17.53 -28.79
CA ARG A 84 8.08 18.28 -29.11
C ARG A 84 7.75 19.13 -27.89
N PRO A 85 7.63 20.46 -28.02
CA PRO A 85 7.09 21.28 -26.94
C PRO A 85 5.67 20.78 -26.67
N GLY A 86 5.43 20.29 -25.44
CA GLY A 86 4.07 19.91 -25.00
C GLY A 86 3.15 21.11 -25.00
N VAL A 87 1.86 20.86 -24.85
CA VAL A 87 0.88 21.94 -24.62
C VAL A 87 1.31 22.71 -23.35
N PRO A 88 1.34 24.04 -23.37
CA PRO A 88 1.65 24.86 -22.18
C PRO A 88 0.79 24.42 -20.99
N ARG A 89 1.40 24.40 -19.79
CA ARG A 89 0.67 24.05 -18.56
C ARG A 89 -0.46 25.06 -18.32
N SER A 90 -1.69 24.58 -18.27
CA SER A 90 -2.86 25.40 -17.93
C SER A 90 -3.01 25.63 -16.41
N ILE A 91 -2.42 24.75 -15.58
CA ILE A 91 -2.39 24.88 -14.12
C ILE A 91 -0.97 25.32 -13.76
N THR A 92 -0.85 26.55 -13.27
CA THR A 92 0.39 27.15 -12.80
C THR A 92 0.75 26.66 -11.40
N ASP A 93 1.97 26.93 -10.96
CA ASP A 93 2.41 26.57 -9.61
C ASP A 93 1.61 27.37 -8.56
N ASP A 94 1.25 28.62 -8.82
CA ASP A 94 0.36 29.42 -7.95
C ASP A 94 -1.01 28.77 -7.77
N HIS A 95 -1.58 28.20 -8.83
CA HIS A 95 -2.84 27.46 -8.72
C HIS A 95 -2.70 26.20 -7.85
N VAL A 96 -1.55 25.51 -7.93
CA VAL A 96 -1.26 24.34 -7.10
C VAL A 96 -1.11 24.75 -5.64
N GLU A 97 -0.36 25.82 -5.37
CA GLU A 97 -0.16 26.36 -4.02
C GLU A 97 -1.49 26.80 -3.40
N ALA A 98 -2.29 27.59 -4.11
CA ALA A 98 -3.61 28.01 -3.63
C ALA A 98 -4.52 26.83 -3.29
N LEU A 99 -4.49 25.75 -4.09
CA LEU A 99 -5.25 24.54 -3.80
C LEU A 99 -4.75 23.84 -2.55
N ILE A 100 -3.43 23.76 -2.34
CA ILE A 100 -2.84 23.15 -1.15
C ILE A 100 -3.22 23.94 0.09
N VAL A 101 -3.04 25.26 0.07
CA VAL A 101 -3.41 26.15 1.18
C VAL A 101 -4.90 26.02 1.50
N ALA A 102 -5.77 26.08 0.48
CA ALA A 102 -7.21 25.88 0.69
C ALA A 102 -7.54 24.51 1.30
N THR A 103 -6.80 23.46 0.91
CA THR A 103 -7.01 22.11 1.45
C THR A 103 -6.60 22.00 2.93
N LEU A 104 -5.53 22.68 3.34
CA LEU A 104 -4.95 22.57 4.69
C LEU A 104 -5.58 23.55 5.68
N GLU A 105 -5.93 24.76 5.24
CA GLU A 105 -6.30 25.86 6.11
C GLU A 105 -7.80 26.22 6.06
N GLN A 106 -8.54 25.73 5.06
CA GLN A 106 -9.93 26.04 4.88
C GLN A 106 -10.82 24.81 4.92
N THR A 107 -12.06 24.98 5.35
CA THR A 107 -13.09 23.95 5.31
C THR A 107 -14.19 24.36 4.33
N PRO A 108 -14.83 23.42 3.62
CA PRO A 108 -16.01 23.73 2.82
C PRO A 108 -17.17 24.19 3.73
N THR A 109 -18.07 24.99 3.18
CA THR A 109 -19.20 25.56 3.94
C THR A 109 -20.27 24.53 4.32
N ASP A 110 -20.34 23.44 3.57
CA ASP A 110 -21.37 22.40 3.65
C ASP A 110 -20.84 21.03 4.11
N ALA A 111 -19.55 20.94 4.48
CA ALA A 111 -18.95 19.69 4.92
C ALA A 111 -17.76 19.92 5.87
N THR A 112 -17.37 18.88 6.62
CA THR A 112 -16.23 18.93 7.55
C THR A 112 -14.88 18.78 6.86
N HIS A 113 -14.85 18.35 5.61
CA HIS A 113 -13.63 18.14 4.84
C HIS A 113 -13.87 18.29 3.33
N TRP A 114 -12.79 18.57 2.61
CA TRP A 114 -12.85 18.72 1.16
C TRP A 114 -12.96 17.35 0.46
N SER A 115 -13.89 17.25 -0.47
CA SER A 115 -13.90 16.21 -1.50
C SER A 115 -13.23 16.73 -2.78
N THR A 116 -12.78 15.83 -3.66
CA THR A 116 -12.23 16.24 -4.96
C THR A 116 -13.24 17.04 -5.79
N ARG A 117 -14.55 16.81 -5.61
CA ARG A 117 -15.62 17.53 -6.31
C ARG A 117 -15.83 18.94 -5.75
N SER A 118 -15.91 19.07 -4.42
CA SER A 118 -16.09 20.37 -3.78
C SER A 118 -14.87 21.27 -4.01
N MET A 119 -13.66 20.73 -3.90
CA MET A 119 -12.43 21.46 -4.19
C MET A 119 -12.33 21.85 -5.68
N ALA A 120 -12.70 20.98 -6.60
CA ALA A 120 -12.77 21.31 -8.03
C ALA A 120 -13.72 22.48 -8.32
N LYS A 121 -14.89 22.48 -7.67
CA LYS A 121 -15.87 23.58 -7.77
C LYS A 121 -15.31 24.88 -7.19
N ALA A 122 -14.65 24.83 -6.04
CA ALA A 122 -14.10 26.00 -5.36
C ALA A 122 -12.92 26.65 -6.12
N THR A 123 -12.06 25.81 -6.75
CA THR A 123 -10.85 26.28 -7.43
C THR A 123 -11.00 26.46 -8.95
N GLY A 124 -12.13 26.05 -9.53
CA GLY A 124 -12.33 26.04 -10.99
C GLY A 124 -11.53 24.99 -11.74
N MET A 125 -10.85 24.10 -11.05
CA MET A 125 -10.07 23.03 -11.64
C MET A 125 -10.92 21.80 -11.95
N SER A 126 -10.41 20.90 -12.81
CA SER A 126 -11.04 19.58 -12.99
C SER A 126 -10.82 18.69 -11.78
N GLN A 127 -11.79 17.82 -11.47
CA GLN A 127 -11.69 16.86 -10.38
C GLN A 127 -10.43 15.94 -10.50
N SER A 128 -10.07 15.59 -11.72
CA SER A 128 -8.86 14.78 -11.99
C SER A 128 -7.57 15.56 -11.72
N ALA A 129 -7.55 16.88 -11.94
CA ALA A 129 -6.41 17.72 -11.59
C ALA A 129 -6.25 17.81 -10.07
N VAL A 130 -7.34 18.09 -9.34
CA VAL A 130 -7.35 18.08 -7.86
C VAL A 130 -6.84 16.74 -7.31
N SER A 131 -7.36 15.63 -7.81
CA SER A 131 -6.93 14.29 -7.38
C SER A 131 -5.45 14.03 -7.63
N ARG A 132 -4.89 14.47 -8.77
CA ARG A 132 -3.45 14.35 -9.06
C ARG A 132 -2.59 15.19 -8.12
N ILE A 133 -3.00 16.44 -7.86
CA ILE A 133 -2.27 17.33 -6.94
C ILE A 133 -2.29 16.73 -5.53
N TRP A 134 -3.47 16.39 -4.99
CA TRP A 134 -3.55 15.78 -3.66
C TRP A 134 -2.69 14.52 -3.53
N ARG A 135 -2.68 13.66 -4.56
CA ARG A 135 -1.85 12.45 -4.56
C ARG A 135 -0.36 12.78 -4.60
N ALA A 136 0.05 13.76 -5.40
CA ALA A 136 1.45 14.18 -5.50
C ALA A 136 1.98 14.77 -4.17
N PHE A 137 1.12 15.46 -3.41
CA PHE A 137 1.46 16.06 -2.12
C PHE A 137 1.03 15.22 -0.91
N GLY A 138 0.55 13.98 -1.12
CA GLY A 138 0.15 13.07 -0.04
C GLY A 138 -1.09 13.54 0.75
N LEU A 139 -1.88 14.49 0.22
CA LEU A 139 -3.06 15.02 0.89
C LEU A 139 -4.24 14.06 0.78
N LYS A 140 -4.87 13.75 1.92
CA LYS A 140 -6.01 12.83 2.03
C LYS A 140 -7.11 13.42 2.91
N PRO A 141 -7.78 14.52 2.52
CA PRO A 141 -8.74 15.22 3.37
C PRO A 141 -9.94 14.35 3.80
N HIS A 142 -10.24 13.29 3.05
CA HIS A 142 -11.33 12.35 3.30
C HIS A 142 -10.99 11.26 4.32
N LEU A 143 -9.73 11.18 4.76
CA LEU A 143 -9.29 10.21 5.76
C LEU A 143 -9.06 10.94 7.08
N VAL A 144 -9.62 10.37 8.13
CA VAL A 144 -9.37 10.77 9.53
C VAL A 144 -8.85 9.54 10.25
N ASP A 145 -7.64 9.62 10.72
CA ASP A 145 -7.07 8.61 11.60
C ASP A 145 -7.25 9.07 13.04
N SER A 146 -7.93 8.26 13.85
CA SER A 146 -8.01 8.49 15.27
C SER A 146 -6.77 7.88 15.95
N PHE A 147 -6.15 8.64 16.81
CA PHE A 147 -5.07 8.14 17.66
C PHE A 147 -5.31 8.61 19.09
N LYS A 148 -4.74 7.87 20.03
CA LYS A 148 -4.72 8.24 21.44
C LYS A 148 -3.30 8.10 21.96
N LEU A 149 -2.76 9.16 22.53
CA LEU A 149 -1.47 9.07 23.21
C LEU A 149 -1.61 8.21 24.46
N SER A 150 -0.68 7.31 24.66
CA SER A 150 -0.65 6.48 25.84
C SER A 150 -0.28 7.33 27.08
N PRO A 151 -1.07 7.30 28.17
CA PRO A 151 -0.71 7.90 29.44
C PRO A 151 0.17 6.97 30.29
N ASP A 152 0.63 5.84 29.76
CA ASP A 152 1.38 4.84 30.49
C ASP A 152 2.75 5.41 30.93
N PRO A 153 3.05 5.50 32.24
CA PRO A 153 4.31 6.03 32.72
C PRO A 153 5.52 5.16 32.30
N GLN A 154 5.30 3.88 32.02
CA GLN A 154 6.31 2.92 31.56
C GLN A 154 6.26 2.72 30.04
N PHE A 155 5.77 3.71 29.28
CA PHE A 155 5.56 3.57 27.84
C PHE A 155 6.85 3.17 27.11
N VAL A 156 7.94 3.87 27.38
CA VAL A 156 9.23 3.66 26.71
C VAL A 156 9.79 2.26 26.99
N GLU A 157 9.77 1.86 28.25
CA GLU A 157 10.26 0.55 28.70
C GLU A 157 9.46 -0.59 28.05
N LYS A 158 8.14 -0.48 28.06
CA LYS A 158 7.25 -1.49 27.46
C LYS A 158 7.38 -1.57 25.95
N VAL A 159 7.56 -0.43 25.27
CA VAL A 159 7.83 -0.42 23.81
C VAL A 159 9.15 -1.15 23.51
N ARG A 160 10.21 -0.86 24.26
CA ARG A 160 11.51 -1.51 24.09
C ARG A 160 11.47 -3.00 24.42
N ASP A 161 10.76 -3.38 25.46
CA ASP A 161 10.59 -4.78 25.87
C ASP A 161 9.87 -5.60 24.76
N VAL A 162 8.69 -5.17 24.35
CA VAL A 162 7.88 -5.89 23.34
C VAL A 162 8.55 -5.90 21.97
N VAL A 163 9.08 -4.76 21.53
CA VAL A 163 9.78 -4.70 20.22
C VAL A 163 11.08 -5.51 20.27
N GLY A 164 11.78 -5.51 21.40
CA GLY A 164 12.96 -6.35 21.61
C GLY A 164 12.65 -7.83 21.39
N LEU A 165 11.55 -8.33 21.95
CA LEU A 165 11.10 -9.72 21.75
C LEU A 165 10.78 -10.05 20.28
N TYR A 166 10.22 -9.08 19.54
CA TYR A 166 9.87 -9.30 18.13
C TYR A 166 11.07 -9.32 17.19
N LEU A 167 12.07 -8.48 17.47
CA LEU A 167 13.26 -8.38 16.63
C LEU A 167 14.35 -9.39 17.00
N ASN A 168 14.45 -9.72 18.30
CA ASN A 168 15.48 -10.60 18.85
C ASN A 168 14.87 -11.53 19.91
N PRO A 169 14.04 -12.51 19.52
CA PRO A 169 13.46 -13.45 20.46
C PRO A 169 14.59 -14.23 21.18
N PRO A 170 14.45 -14.52 22.49
CA PRO A 170 15.43 -15.29 23.24
C PRO A 170 15.60 -16.71 22.66
N GLU A 171 16.83 -17.22 22.69
CA GLU A 171 17.09 -18.60 22.30
C GLU A 171 16.40 -19.58 23.27
N GLY A 172 15.81 -20.64 22.76
CA GLY A 172 15.10 -21.64 23.54
C GLY A 172 13.77 -21.16 24.12
N ALA A 173 13.22 -20.08 23.59
CA ALA A 173 11.95 -19.49 24.01
C ALA A 173 10.94 -19.40 22.89
N LEU A 174 9.65 -19.47 23.26
CA LEU A 174 8.52 -19.23 22.39
C LEU A 174 7.91 -17.85 22.73
N VAL A 175 7.67 -17.01 21.73
CA VAL A 175 7.04 -15.71 21.90
C VAL A 175 5.64 -15.74 21.32
N LEU A 176 4.65 -15.61 22.20
CA LEU A 176 3.23 -15.63 21.86
C LEU A 176 2.61 -14.26 22.06
N CYS A 177 1.87 -13.79 21.05
CA CYS A 177 0.99 -12.63 21.17
C CYS A 177 -0.41 -13.12 21.55
N VAL A 178 -0.92 -12.72 22.70
CA VAL A 178 -2.19 -13.20 23.25
C VAL A 178 -3.15 -12.05 23.46
N ASP A 179 -4.40 -12.24 23.05
CA ASP A 179 -5.50 -11.31 23.28
C ASP A 179 -6.85 -12.01 23.13
N GLU A 180 -7.94 -11.28 23.41
CA GLU A 180 -9.30 -11.73 23.21
C GLU A 180 -10.10 -10.85 22.26
N LYS A 181 -10.73 -11.50 21.28
CA LYS A 181 -11.76 -10.89 20.46
C LYS A 181 -13.12 -11.12 21.10
N THR A 182 -13.62 -10.08 21.74
CA THR A 182 -14.87 -10.16 22.50
C THR A 182 -16.10 -9.97 21.63
N GLN A 183 -17.26 -10.52 22.08
CA GLN A 183 -18.59 -10.28 21.52
C GLN A 183 -18.72 -10.50 20.01
N ILE A 184 -18.13 -11.57 19.50
CA ILE A 184 -18.33 -11.99 18.11
C ILE A 184 -19.79 -12.43 17.96
N GLN A 185 -20.54 -11.79 17.07
CA GLN A 185 -21.98 -12.01 16.94
C GLN A 185 -22.29 -13.07 15.88
N ALA A 186 -23.16 -14.01 16.24
CA ALA A 186 -23.82 -14.88 15.27
C ALA A 186 -24.94 -14.08 14.62
N LEU A 187 -24.77 -13.73 13.35
CA LEU A 187 -25.72 -12.93 12.57
C LEU A 187 -26.33 -13.80 11.47
N ASP A 188 -27.64 -14.03 11.54
CA ASP A 188 -28.40 -14.65 10.46
C ASP A 188 -29.09 -13.58 9.63
N ARG A 189 -29.04 -13.70 8.31
CA ARG A 189 -29.69 -12.75 7.40
C ARG A 189 -31.13 -13.17 7.18
N THR A 190 -32.05 -12.19 7.23
CA THR A 190 -33.49 -12.44 7.04
C THR A 190 -33.88 -12.89 5.63
N SER A 191 -33.00 -12.65 4.66
CA SER A 191 -33.20 -13.03 3.27
C SER A 191 -31.89 -13.57 2.65
N PRO A 192 -32.01 -14.46 1.65
CA PRO A 192 -30.86 -14.98 0.92
C PRO A 192 -30.01 -13.87 0.31
N VAL A 193 -28.73 -14.11 0.24
CA VAL A 193 -27.78 -13.23 -0.44
C VAL A 193 -27.99 -13.30 -1.94
N LEU A 194 -28.12 -12.17 -2.62
CA LEU A 194 -28.14 -12.12 -4.08
C LEU A 194 -26.70 -12.28 -4.58
N PRO A 195 -26.39 -13.33 -5.36
CA PRO A 195 -25.03 -13.65 -5.73
C PRO A 195 -24.42 -12.61 -6.67
N LEU A 196 -23.08 -12.54 -6.65
CA LEU A 196 -22.30 -11.75 -7.61
C LEU A 196 -22.62 -12.16 -9.05
N ARG A 197 -22.84 -11.16 -9.93
CA ARG A 197 -23.00 -11.34 -11.38
C ARG A 197 -22.13 -10.33 -12.14
N PRO A 198 -21.76 -10.58 -13.41
CA PRO A 198 -21.03 -9.61 -14.21
C PRO A 198 -21.75 -8.24 -14.20
N GLY A 199 -21.02 -7.20 -13.77
CA GLY A 199 -21.55 -5.84 -13.66
C GLY A 199 -22.42 -5.55 -12.42
N LEU A 200 -22.70 -6.54 -11.58
CA LEU A 200 -23.50 -6.38 -10.36
C LEU A 200 -22.78 -6.98 -9.15
N PRO A 201 -22.45 -6.18 -8.13
CA PRO A 201 -21.86 -6.71 -6.90
C PRO A 201 -22.85 -7.61 -6.14
N GLU A 202 -22.34 -8.48 -5.29
CA GLU A 202 -23.14 -9.21 -4.32
C GLU A 202 -23.96 -8.24 -3.47
N ARG A 203 -25.24 -8.53 -3.27
CA ARG A 203 -26.17 -7.72 -2.47
C ARG A 203 -26.72 -8.52 -1.31
N ARG A 204 -26.77 -7.90 -0.13
CA ARG A 204 -27.31 -8.46 1.11
C ARG A 204 -28.37 -7.54 1.70
N THR A 205 -29.31 -8.10 2.44
CA THR A 205 -30.23 -7.32 3.25
C THR A 205 -29.48 -6.66 4.41
N HIS A 206 -29.98 -5.52 4.87
CA HIS A 206 -29.50 -4.87 6.09
C HIS A 206 -30.00 -5.58 7.34
N ASP A 207 -31.14 -6.27 7.24
CA ASP A 207 -31.77 -6.93 8.37
C ASP A 207 -31.04 -8.23 8.73
N TYR A 208 -30.92 -8.46 10.03
CA TYR A 208 -30.32 -9.67 10.59
C TYR A 208 -30.99 -10.05 11.93
N VAL A 209 -31.00 -11.34 12.23
CA VAL A 209 -31.34 -11.88 13.54
C VAL A 209 -30.06 -12.20 14.28
N ARG A 210 -30.00 -11.84 15.57
CA ARG A 210 -28.85 -12.16 16.44
C ARG A 210 -29.07 -13.53 17.07
N GLY A 211 -28.19 -14.49 16.76
CA GLY A 211 -28.17 -15.85 17.30
C GLY A 211 -27.34 -16.00 18.59
N GLY A 212 -26.86 -14.88 19.17
CA GLY A 212 -26.02 -14.85 20.35
C GLY A 212 -24.59 -14.35 20.07
N THR A 213 -23.74 -14.39 21.10
CA THR A 213 -22.34 -13.93 21.03
C THR A 213 -21.40 -14.97 21.63
N THR A 214 -20.17 -15.00 21.13
CA THR A 214 -19.05 -15.76 21.72
C THR A 214 -17.81 -14.89 21.81
N ASN A 215 -16.83 -15.29 22.61
CA ASN A 215 -15.51 -14.63 22.66
C ASN A 215 -14.44 -15.64 22.24
N LEU A 216 -13.40 -15.14 21.60
CA LEU A 216 -12.29 -15.93 21.11
C LEU A 216 -11.00 -15.45 21.78
N TYR A 217 -10.37 -16.31 22.58
CA TYR A 217 -8.97 -16.15 22.96
C TYR A 217 -8.08 -16.72 21.88
N ALA A 218 -7.00 -16.02 21.55
CA ALA A 218 -6.00 -16.50 20.61
C ALA A 218 -4.59 -16.18 21.06
N ALA A 219 -3.67 -17.11 20.84
CA ALA A 219 -2.24 -16.98 21.03
C ALA A 219 -1.56 -17.22 19.70
N LEU A 220 -1.00 -16.17 19.12
CA LEU A 220 -0.25 -16.20 17.87
C LEU A 220 1.23 -16.39 18.17
N ASP A 221 1.83 -17.46 17.68
CA ASP A 221 3.27 -17.63 17.65
C ASP A 221 3.89 -16.73 16.58
N ILE A 222 4.79 -15.85 16.99
CA ILE A 222 5.40 -14.86 16.06
C ILE A 222 6.36 -15.52 15.08
N ALA A 223 6.95 -16.65 15.43
CA ALA A 223 7.95 -17.35 14.61
C ALA A 223 7.29 -18.21 13.53
N SER A 224 6.31 -19.02 13.89
CA SER A 224 5.63 -19.93 12.95
C SER A 224 4.37 -19.33 12.32
N GLY A 225 3.74 -18.37 12.98
CA GLY A 225 2.42 -17.84 12.61
C GLY A 225 1.26 -18.75 12.99
N GLN A 226 1.52 -19.86 13.69
CA GLN A 226 0.48 -20.75 14.21
C GLN A 226 -0.32 -20.09 15.33
N VAL A 227 -1.56 -20.52 15.49
CA VAL A 227 -2.47 -19.96 16.48
C VAL A 227 -3.05 -21.05 17.35
N ILE A 228 -2.91 -20.91 18.66
CA ILE A 228 -3.67 -21.65 19.67
C ILE A 228 -4.90 -20.80 20.01
N ALA A 229 -6.09 -21.39 20.03
CA ALA A 229 -7.31 -20.66 20.26
C ALA A 229 -8.30 -21.42 21.15
N ASP A 230 -9.16 -20.66 21.84
CA ASP A 230 -10.27 -21.20 22.66
C ASP A 230 -11.48 -20.27 22.59
N MET A 231 -12.67 -20.88 22.45
CA MET A 231 -13.94 -20.15 22.47
C MET A 231 -14.52 -20.13 23.88
N THR A 232 -15.01 -18.98 24.28
CA THR A 232 -15.54 -18.80 25.64
C THR A 232 -16.81 -17.96 25.66
N GLU A 233 -17.72 -18.24 26.59
CA GLU A 233 -18.91 -17.41 26.81
C GLU A 233 -18.56 -16.07 27.50
N ARG A 234 -17.49 -16.05 28.26
CA ARG A 234 -17.06 -14.89 29.07
C ARG A 234 -15.57 -14.64 28.92
N HIS A 235 -15.14 -13.40 29.19
CA HIS A 235 -13.72 -12.96 29.08
C HIS A 235 -13.21 -12.39 30.41
N ARG A 236 -13.20 -13.21 31.49
CA ARG A 236 -12.74 -12.84 32.84
C ARG A 236 -11.37 -13.47 33.10
N ALA A 237 -10.75 -13.11 34.22
CA ALA A 237 -9.49 -13.70 34.66
C ALA A 237 -9.51 -15.24 34.74
N LEU A 238 -10.66 -15.84 35.05
CA LEU A 238 -10.84 -17.30 35.07
C LEU A 238 -10.68 -17.91 33.67
N GLU A 239 -11.31 -17.33 32.67
CA GLU A 239 -11.21 -17.78 31.28
C GLU A 239 -9.80 -17.58 30.75
N PHE A 240 -9.17 -16.43 31.02
CA PHE A 240 -7.77 -16.19 30.68
C PHE A 240 -6.83 -17.20 31.33
N ARG A 241 -7.01 -17.53 32.61
CA ARG A 241 -6.24 -18.60 33.27
C ARG A 241 -6.43 -19.96 32.61
N LYS A 242 -7.67 -20.31 32.22
CA LYS A 242 -7.93 -21.55 31.48
C LYS A 242 -7.18 -21.56 30.15
N PHE A 243 -7.17 -20.42 29.46
CA PHE A 243 -6.44 -20.28 28.21
C PHE A 243 -4.93 -20.40 28.40
N LEU A 244 -4.35 -19.81 29.45
CA LEU A 244 -2.94 -20.04 29.80
C LEU A 244 -2.62 -21.53 30.05
N ASN A 245 -3.54 -22.27 30.69
CA ASN A 245 -3.39 -23.70 30.86
C ASN A 245 -3.47 -24.47 29.53
N LEU A 246 -4.28 -24.01 28.58
CA LEU A 246 -4.33 -24.56 27.24
C LEU A 246 -2.99 -24.33 26.51
N ILE A 247 -2.47 -23.13 26.54
CA ILE A 247 -1.15 -22.80 25.98
C ILE A 247 -0.09 -23.69 26.61
N ASN A 248 -0.05 -23.80 27.95
CA ASN A 248 0.93 -24.61 28.65
C ASN A 248 0.96 -26.09 28.23
N ARG A 249 -0.19 -26.66 27.83
CA ARG A 249 -0.31 -28.04 27.34
C ARG A 249 -0.02 -28.17 25.85
N SER A 250 -0.12 -27.07 25.09
CA SER A 250 0.02 -27.07 23.63
C SER A 250 1.44 -26.78 23.16
N VAL A 251 2.29 -26.26 24.06
CA VAL A 251 3.68 -25.89 23.73
C VAL A 251 4.68 -26.82 24.38
N PRO A 252 5.88 -27.07 23.79
CA PRO A 252 6.91 -27.91 24.35
C PRO A 252 7.30 -27.51 25.77
N ASP A 253 7.54 -28.51 26.63
CA ASP A 253 7.82 -28.31 28.05
C ASP A 253 9.20 -27.73 28.33
N ASP A 254 10.13 -27.88 27.42
CA ASP A 254 11.54 -27.48 27.48
C ASP A 254 11.77 -26.02 27.03
N LEU A 255 10.73 -25.34 26.54
CA LEU A 255 10.82 -23.95 26.09
C LEU A 255 10.30 -22.99 27.16
N ASP A 256 10.99 -21.85 27.31
CA ASP A 256 10.44 -20.69 27.98
C ASP A 256 9.34 -20.04 27.12
N VAL A 257 8.32 -19.48 27.74
CA VAL A 257 7.16 -18.90 27.05
C VAL A 257 6.99 -17.43 27.44
N HIS A 258 7.33 -16.58 26.49
CA HIS A 258 7.10 -15.13 26.61
C HIS A 258 5.75 -14.78 26.00
N VAL A 259 4.87 -14.21 26.80
CA VAL A 259 3.49 -13.89 26.40
C VAL A 259 3.30 -12.38 26.36
N VAL A 260 3.13 -11.83 25.17
CA VAL A 260 2.79 -10.43 24.98
C VAL A 260 1.27 -10.28 25.09
N VAL A 261 0.83 -9.47 26.06
CA VAL A 261 -0.59 -9.20 26.34
C VAL A 261 -0.86 -7.71 26.43
N ASP A 262 -2.13 -7.32 26.32
CA ASP A 262 -2.54 -5.95 26.57
C ASP A 262 -2.44 -5.59 28.07
N ASN A 263 -2.54 -4.30 28.38
CA ASN A 263 -2.41 -3.79 29.75
C ASN A 263 -3.71 -3.91 30.58
N SER A 264 -4.57 -4.90 30.28
CA SER A 264 -5.85 -5.12 30.96
C SER A 264 -5.67 -5.52 32.42
N SER A 265 -6.60 -5.09 33.27
CA SER A 265 -6.65 -5.49 34.69
C SER A 265 -6.93 -6.98 34.87
N THR A 266 -7.58 -7.64 33.91
CA THR A 266 -7.87 -9.07 33.93
C THR A 266 -6.59 -9.92 33.94
N HIS A 267 -5.52 -9.44 33.31
CA HIS A 267 -4.23 -10.13 33.24
C HIS A 267 -3.35 -9.94 34.49
N LYS A 268 -3.74 -9.02 35.40
CA LYS A 268 -2.97 -8.64 36.58
C LYS A 268 -3.62 -9.07 37.88
N THR A 269 -4.59 -9.94 37.82
CA THR A 269 -5.31 -10.40 39.02
C THR A 269 -4.43 -11.30 39.90
N PRO A 270 -4.72 -11.36 41.25
CA PRO A 270 -4.01 -12.27 42.16
C PRO A 270 -4.07 -13.74 41.71
N GLU A 271 -5.09 -14.13 40.98
CA GLU A 271 -5.25 -15.45 40.41
C GLU A 271 -4.19 -15.74 39.34
N ILE A 272 -3.95 -14.79 38.44
CA ILE A 272 -2.93 -14.90 37.37
C ILE A 272 -1.53 -14.88 37.99
N HIS A 273 -1.27 -13.98 38.94
CA HIS A 273 0.02 -13.97 39.66
C HIS A 273 0.33 -15.31 40.33
N ARG A 274 -0.65 -15.93 41.02
CA ARG A 274 -0.49 -17.25 41.62
C ARG A 274 -0.25 -18.34 40.58
N TRP A 275 -0.83 -18.22 39.41
CA TRP A 275 -0.62 -19.14 38.31
C TRP A 275 0.82 -19.03 37.75
N LEU A 276 1.32 -17.83 37.52
CA LEU A 276 2.69 -17.56 37.07
C LEU A 276 3.74 -18.09 38.04
N LEU A 277 3.54 -17.93 39.36
CA LEU A 277 4.43 -18.47 40.37
C LEU A 277 4.57 -20.02 40.29
N ARG A 278 3.55 -20.72 39.79
CA ARG A 278 3.58 -22.18 39.60
C ARG A 278 4.10 -22.59 38.22
N HIS A 279 4.23 -21.65 37.29
CA HIS A 279 4.66 -21.87 35.92
C HIS A 279 5.82 -20.92 35.60
N PRO A 280 7.01 -21.11 36.22
CA PRO A 280 8.12 -20.15 36.13
C PRO A 280 8.66 -19.95 34.72
N ARG A 281 8.37 -20.88 33.79
CA ARG A 281 8.73 -20.74 32.38
C ARG A 281 7.89 -19.69 31.61
N PHE A 282 6.81 -19.18 32.23
CA PHE A 282 5.95 -18.16 31.61
C PHE A 282 6.32 -16.77 32.11
N THR A 283 6.55 -15.86 31.19
CA THR A 283 6.77 -14.42 31.45
C THR A 283 5.75 -13.59 30.66
N LEU A 284 4.99 -12.73 31.38
CA LEU A 284 4.06 -11.80 30.73
C LEU A 284 4.74 -10.47 30.42
N HIS A 285 4.59 -10.01 29.19
CA HIS A 285 5.05 -8.72 28.67
C HIS A 285 3.84 -7.88 28.32
N PHE A 286 3.72 -6.71 28.97
CA PHE A 286 2.54 -5.87 28.79
C PHE A 286 2.78 -4.80 27.74
N THR A 287 1.89 -4.69 26.76
CA THR A 287 1.89 -3.52 25.87
C THR A 287 1.54 -2.26 26.63
N PRO A 288 1.98 -1.07 26.22
CA PRO A 288 1.54 0.17 26.84
C PRO A 288 0.02 0.36 26.72
N THR A 289 -0.58 1.04 27.68
CA THR A 289 -2.01 1.36 27.65
C THR A 289 -2.37 2.09 26.34
N TYR A 290 -3.46 1.73 25.69
CA TYR A 290 -3.90 2.21 24.37
C TYR A 290 -2.94 1.90 23.20
N SER A 291 -2.12 0.88 23.33
CA SER A 291 -1.16 0.46 22.30
C SER A 291 -1.39 -0.98 21.82
N SER A 292 -2.65 -1.39 21.67
CA SER A 292 -3.02 -2.74 21.19
C SER A 292 -2.42 -3.04 19.79
N TRP A 293 -2.16 -2.01 18.98
CA TRP A 293 -1.49 -2.14 17.70
C TRP A 293 -0.09 -2.78 17.78
N MET A 294 0.53 -2.80 18.94
CA MET A 294 1.79 -3.51 19.22
C MET A 294 1.58 -5.01 19.40
N ASN A 295 0.38 -5.47 19.73
CA ASN A 295 0.07 -6.88 19.87
C ASN A 295 -0.26 -7.49 18.51
N LEU A 296 0.64 -8.32 17.95
CA LEU A 296 0.49 -8.87 16.60
C LEU A 296 -0.75 -9.75 16.40
N VAL A 297 -1.31 -10.31 17.46
CA VAL A 297 -2.57 -11.08 17.36
C VAL A 297 -3.76 -10.21 16.94
N GLU A 298 -3.73 -8.91 17.21
CA GLU A 298 -4.76 -7.99 16.73
C GLU A 298 -4.81 -7.92 15.19
N ARG A 299 -3.65 -8.01 14.54
CA ARG A 299 -3.59 -8.12 13.09
C ARG A 299 -4.21 -9.41 12.58
N TRP A 300 -3.98 -10.52 13.30
CA TRP A 300 -4.62 -11.79 12.99
C TRP A 300 -6.15 -11.72 13.17
N PHE A 301 -6.63 -11.08 14.23
CA PHE A 301 -8.07 -10.83 14.41
C PHE A 301 -8.66 -9.97 13.28
N ALA A 302 -7.90 -9.04 12.73
CA ALA A 302 -8.31 -8.28 11.57
C ALA A 302 -8.42 -9.18 10.31
N GLU A 303 -7.51 -10.12 10.11
CA GLU A 303 -7.58 -11.12 9.03
C GLU A 303 -8.83 -12.00 9.16
N LEU A 304 -9.07 -12.58 10.33
CA LEU A 304 -10.28 -13.36 10.64
C LEU A 304 -11.54 -12.53 10.34
N THR A 305 -11.58 -11.29 10.81
CA THR A 305 -12.74 -10.41 10.64
C THR A 305 -12.99 -10.10 9.16
N ASN A 306 -11.97 -9.68 8.43
CA ASN A 306 -12.12 -9.20 7.06
C ASN A 306 -12.35 -10.33 6.06
N LYS A 307 -11.68 -11.47 6.25
CA LYS A 307 -11.73 -12.60 5.32
C LYS A 307 -12.90 -13.55 5.60
N TRP A 308 -13.31 -13.68 6.87
CA TRP A 308 -14.27 -14.68 7.27
C TRP A 308 -15.54 -14.10 7.91
N LEU A 309 -15.43 -13.43 9.05
CA LEU A 309 -16.59 -13.02 9.84
C LEU A 309 -17.44 -11.95 9.15
N ARG A 310 -16.83 -10.96 8.52
CA ARG A 310 -17.51 -9.80 7.93
C ARG A 310 -18.58 -10.19 6.89
N ARG A 311 -18.37 -11.29 6.20
CA ARG A 311 -19.31 -11.82 5.19
C ARG A 311 -20.01 -13.11 5.62
N GLY A 312 -19.63 -13.69 6.73
CA GLY A 312 -20.23 -14.87 7.31
C GLY A 312 -21.71 -14.65 7.69
N THR A 313 -22.48 -15.72 7.66
CA THR A 313 -23.86 -15.77 8.14
C THR A 313 -23.97 -16.99 9.04
N HIS A 314 -24.43 -16.80 10.29
CA HIS A 314 -24.46 -17.84 11.30
C HIS A 314 -25.76 -17.76 12.09
N ARG A 315 -26.51 -18.86 12.16
CA ARG A 315 -27.81 -18.92 12.81
C ARG A 315 -27.73 -19.06 14.32
N SER A 316 -26.61 -19.54 14.83
CA SER A 316 -26.37 -19.77 16.25
C SER A 316 -24.90 -19.55 16.61
N THR A 317 -24.64 -19.36 17.91
CA THR A 317 -23.26 -19.34 18.45
C THR A 317 -22.49 -20.62 18.12
N LYS A 318 -23.14 -21.79 18.21
CA LYS A 318 -22.52 -23.07 17.89
C LYS A 318 -22.04 -23.15 16.43
N GLU A 319 -22.86 -22.66 15.49
CA GLU A 319 -22.48 -22.59 14.07
C GLU A 319 -21.34 -21.60 13.83
N LEU A 320 -21.37 -20.44 14.51
CA LEU A 320 -20.31 -19.46 14.47
C LEU A 320 -18.99 -20.03 15.00
N GLU A 321 -19.01 -20.69 16.16
CA GLU A 321 -17.82 -21.29 16.79
C GLU A 321 -17.23 -22.39 15.90
N ALA A 322 -18.05 -23.28 15.36
CA ALA A 322 -17.61 -24.31 14.41
C ALA A 322 -16.96 -23.69 13.14
N SER A 323 -17.56 -22.62 12.63
CA SER A 323 -17.06 -21.88 11.47
C SER A 323 -15.70 -21.22 11.75
N ILE A 324 -15.54 -20.60 12.92
CA ILE A 324 -14.26 -20.00 13.35
C ILE A 324 -13.19 -21.07 13.55
N THR A 325 -13.53 -22.19 14.21
CA THR A 325 -12.62 -23.31 14.44
C THR A 325 -12.08 -23.85 13.10
N HIS A 326 -12.99 -24.09 12.15
CA HIS A 326 -12.57 -24.52 10.80
C HIS A 326 -11.63 -23.53 10.11
N TRP A 327 -11.90 -22.22 10.25
CA TRP A 327 -11.01 -21.19 9.68
C TRP A 327 -9.63 -21.20 10.36
N ILE A 328 -9.57 -21.41 11.68
CA ILE A 328 -8.30 -21.51 12.43
C ILE A 328 -7.52 -22.74 12.02
N GLU A 329 -8.16 -23.89 11.86
CA GLU A 329 -7.55 -25.12 11.35
C GLU A 329 -6.94 -24.87 9.96
N THR A 330 -7.70 -24.28 9.04
CA THR A 330 -7.21 -23.92 7.70
C THR A 330 -6.05 -22.91 7.76
N TRP A 331 -6.09 -21.94 8.68
CA TRP A 331 -4.98 -21.03 8.89
C TRP A 331 -3.72 -21.76 9.37
N ASN A 332 -3.85 -22.71 10.29
CA ASN A 332 -2.74 -23.47 10.87
C ASN A 332 -2.15 -24.50 9.92
N ASP A 333 -2.85 -24.91 8.86
CA ASP A 333 -2.31 -25.77 7.79
C ASP A 333 -1.23 -25.02 6.97
N GLU A 334 -1.41 -23.72 6.73
CA GLU A 334 -0.45 -22.86 6.03
C GLU A 334 -0.28 -21.52 6.77
N PRO A 335 0.31 -21.54 7.98
CA PRO A 335 0.40 -20.35 8.80
C PRO A 335 1.36 -19.32 8.18
N LYS A 336 1.03 -18.04 8.34
CA LYS A 336 1.84 -16.92 7.81
C LYS A 336 2.24 -16.01 8.96
N PRO A 337 3.49 -16.06 9.41
CA PRO A 337 3.96 -15.17 10.46
C PRO A 337 3.89 -13.70 10.03
N PHE A 338 3.56 -12.83 10.97
CA PHE A 338 3.63 -11.39 10.77
C PHE A 338 5.02 -10.90 11.14
N VAL A 339 5.71 -10.29 10.20
CA VAL A 339 7.05 -9.74 10.44
C VAL A 339 6.93 -8.31 10.97
N TRP A 340 7.59 -8.07 12.10
CA TRP A 340 7.74 -6.74 12.66
C TRP A 340 8.98 -6.06 12.08
N HIS A 341 8.85 -4.81 11.64
CA HIS A 341 9.94 -4.12 10.92
C HIS A 341 10.49 -2.88 11.65
N LYS A 342 9.68 -2.26 12.53
CA LYS A 342 10.08 -1.01 13.19
C LYS A 342 10.88 -1.28 14.46
N SER A 343 11.99 -0.57 14.63
CA SER A 343 12.69 -0.53 15.91
C SER A 343 11.90 0.28 16.95
N ALA A 344 12.23 0.10 18.23
CA ALA A 344 11.64 0.88 19.32
C ALA A 344 11.95 2.38 19.15
N ASP A 345 13.17 2.72 18.76
CA ASP A 345 13.59 4.10 18.58
C ASP A 345 12.85 4.79 17.43
N GLU A 346 12.62 4.11 16.29
CA GLU A 346 11.80 4.65 15.19
C GLU A 346 10.35 4.93 15.63
N ILE A 347 9.78 4.11 16.50
CA ILE A 347 8.44 4.33 17.06
C ILE A 347 8.46 5.57 17.96
N LEU A 348 9.44 5.67 18.85
CA LEU A 348 9.58 6.77 19.82
C LEU A 348 9.84 8.10 19.10
N ASP A 349 10.70 8.13 18.07
CA ASP A 349 10.97 9.29 17.25
C ASP A 349 9.73 9.77 16.47
N THR A 350 8.95 8.82 15.95
CA THR A 350 7.67 9.14 15.28
C THR A 350 6.71 9.84 16.24
N LEU A 351 6.61 9.35 17.48
CA LEU A 351 5.76 9.94 18.53
C LEU A 351 6.28 11.29 18.99
N ALA A 352 7.59 11.45 19.18
CA ALA A 352 8.21 12.71 19.56
C ALA A 352 7.96 13.79 18.50
N THR A 353 8.16 13.46 17.22
CA THR A 353 7.86 14.34 16.08
C THR A 353 6.39 14.75 16.05
N TYR A 354 5.49 13.81 16.33
CA TYR A 354 4.06 14.08 16.38
C TYR A 354 3.71 15.01 17.54
N CYS A 355 4.23 14.77 18.74
CA CYS A 355 4.00 15.64 19.92
C CYS A 355 4.52 17.06 19.69
N ALA A 356 5.68 17.23 19.05
CA ALA A 356 6.23 18.53 18.67
C ALA A 356 5.27 19.31 17.77
N ARG A 357 4.71 18.66 16.75
CA ARG A 357 3.72 19.29 15.83
C ARG A 357 2.44 19.74 16.53
N ILE A 358 1.95 18.98 17.53
CA ILE A 358 0.78 19.38 18.32
C ILE A 358 1.09 20.62 19.17
N SER A 359 2.29 20.69 19.74
CA SER A 359 2.71 21.84 20.54
C SER A 359 2.82 23.12 19.70
N ASP A 360 3.35 23.02 18.48
CA ASP A 360 3.47 24.15 17.55
C ASP A 360 2.12 24.64 17.02
N SER A 361 1.12 23.76 16.91
CA SER A 361 -0.22 24.12 16.41
C SER A 361 -1.12 24.83 17.45
N ARG A 362 -0.64 25.01 18.69
CA ARG A 362 -1.37 25.72 19.78
C ARG A 362 -0.96 27.18 19.96
N HIS A 363 -0.15 27.74 19.05
CA HIS A 363 0.24 29.14 19.03
C HIS A 363 -0.46 29.91 17.93
#